data_3cd66d7d104c8e2f37e21f411cf4b289
#
_entry.id   3cd66d7d104c8e2f37e21f411cf4b289
#
_cell.length_a   1.000
_cell.length_b   1.000
_cell.length_c   1.000
_cell.angle_alpha   90.00
_cell.angle_beta   90.00
_cell.angle_gamma   90.00
#
_symmetry.space_group_name_H-M   'P 1'
#
loop_
_entity.id
_entity.type
_entity.pdbx_description
1 polymer ?
#
loop_
_entity_poly.entity_id
_entity_poly.type
_entity_poly.pdbx_seq_one_letter_code
_entity_poly.pdbx_strand_id
1 'polypeptide(L)'
;AMNRFPIKSVQVGKDTYGELHILSYLPETEFLQIGNYVSIAPDVHFILSGNHQTETLFTYPIQSLLTNGHCPKDSVSKGAVIIEDEVWIGYGALILSGVTIGKGSIIAAGSVVTRDVPPYAIVGGNPAKIIRYRLPREVIELVKDTYLKDISHDILKKNLKQLYTPLHTPAEASQLIELIKNGKE
;
A
#
# COMPACT_ATOMS: atom_id res chain seq x y z
N ALA A 1 -22.17 -9.95 -7.76
CA ALA A 1 -22.48 -8.53 -7.69
C ALA A 1 -21.17 -7.76 -7.86
N MET A 2 -21.09 -6.86 -8.84
CA MET A 2 -19.95 -5.94 -8.91
C MET A 2 -20.02 -5.03 -7.68
N ASN A 3 -18.99 -5.06 -6.85
CA ASN A 3 -18.88 -4.13 -5.74
C ASN A 3 -18.67 -2.72 -6.32
N ARG A 4 -19.69 -1.89 -6.25
CA ARG A 4 -19.62 -0.49 -6.65
C ARG A 4 -19.12 0.30 -5.44
N PHE A 5 -17.93 0.87 -5.53
CA PHE A 5 -17.42 1.83 -4.55
C PHE A 5 -17.55 3.25 -5.10
N PRO A 6 -17.79 4.26 -4.26
CA PRO A 6 -17.81 5.65 -4.70
C PRO A 6 -16.41 6.06 -5.16
N ILE A 7 -16.30 6.66 -6.34
CA ILE A 7 -15.03 7.18 -6.87
C ILE A 7 -14.36 8.14 -5.87
N LYS A 8 -15.15 8.86 -5.09
CA LYS A 8 -14.67 9.80 -4.05
C LYS A 8 -13.89 9.11 -2.91
N SER A 9 -14.12 7.82 -2.70
CA SER A 9 -13.44 7.05 -1.65
C SER A 9 -12.10 6.47 -2.09
N VAL A 10 -11.67 6.71 -3.34
CA VAL A 10 -10.42 6.16 -3.88
C VAL A 10 -9.61 7.26 -4.52
N GLN A 11 -8.35 7.38 -4.10
CA GLN A 11 -7.34 8.26 -4.69
C GLN A 11 -6.16 7.44 -5.15
N VAL A 12 -5.68 7.69 -6.37
CA VAL A 12 -4.55 6.98 -6.97
C VAL A 12 -3.54 8.00 -7.47
N GLY A 13 -2.29 7.82 -7.08
CA GLY A 13 -1.19 8.67 -7.47
C GLY A 13 -0.70 8.42 -8.90
N LYS A 14 0.22 9.27 -9.32
CA LYS A 14 0.79 9.29 -10.67
C LYS A 14 1.57 7.98 -10.97
N ASP A 15 1.47 7.50 -12.22
CA ASP A 15 2.20 6.34 -12.75
C ASP A 15 2.03 5.03 -11.93
N THR A 16 0.98 4.95 -11.12
CA THR A 16 0.54 3.72 -10.46
C THR A 16 -0.23 2.85 -11.45
N TYR A 17 0.00 1.55 -11.44
CA TYR A 17 -0.64 0.61 -12.35
C TYR A 17 -1.10 -0.68 -11.67
N GLY A 18 -2.07 -1.35 -12.29
CA GLY A 18 -2.69 -2.60 -11.87
C GLY A 18 -4.20 -2.49 -11.71
N GLU A 19 -4.86 -3.62 -11.53
CA GLU A 19 -6.29 -3.68 -11.31
C GLU A 19 -6.64 -3.43 -9.84
N LEU A 20 -7.75 -2.74 -9.58
CA LEU A 20 -8.24 -2.46 -8.23
C LEU A 20 -9.48 -3.31 -7.93
N HIS A 21 -9.30 -4.40 -7.18
CA HIS A 21 -10.42 -5.16 -6.62
C HIS A 21 -10.71 -4.65 -5.20
N ILE A 22 -11.77 -3.86 -5.08
CA ILE A 22 -12.13 -3.18 -3.82
C ILE A 22 -13.41 -3.76 -3.27
N LEU A 23 -13.38 -4.23 -2.03
CA LEU A 23 -14.55 -4.64 -1.26
C LEU A 23 -14.93 -3.50 -0.29
N SER A 24 -16.08 -2.90 -0.57
CA SER A 24 -16.61 -1.74 0.15
C SER A 24 -18.06 -2.00 0.56
N TYR A 25 -18.40 -1.69 1.79
CA TYR A 25 -19.74 -1.89 2.37
C TYR A 25 -20.29 -0.62 3.00
N LEU A 26 -19.44 0.35 3.35
CA LEU A 26 -19.78 1.62 4.01
C LEU A 26 -19.13 2.81 3.29
N PRO A 27 -19.63 3.19 2.10
CA PRO A 27 -18.95 4.13 1.21
C PRO A 27 -18.64 5.51 1.80
N GLU A 28 -19.39 5.96 2.80
CA GLU A 28 -19.20 7.28 3.41
C GLU A 28 -18.00 7.35 4.38
N THR A 29 -17.58 6.20 4.94
CA THR A 29 -16.53 6.13 5.96
C THR A 29 -15.26 5.44 5.48
N GLU A 30 -15.29 4.88 4.28
CA GLU A 30 -14.21 4.09 3.70
C GLU A 30 -13.34 4.95 2.80
N PHE A 31 -12.03 4.74 2.88
CA PHE A 31 -11.09 5.45 2.05
C PHE A 31 -9.90 4.54 1.66
N LEU A 32 -9.54 4.60 0.38
CA LEU A 32 -8.34 3.97 -0.16
C LEU A 32 -7.47 5.06 -0.80
N GLN A 33 -6.30 5.27 -0.26
CA GLN A 33 -5.28 6.13 -0.84
C GLN A 33 -4.13 5.28 -1.38
N ILE A 34 -3.80 5.46 -2.63
CA ILE A 34 -2.65 4.82 -3.28
C ILE A 34 -1.73 5.92 -3.76
N GLY A 35 -0.47 5.84 -3.36
CA GLY A 35 0.59 6.79 -3.71
C GLY A 35 1.02 6.70 -5.17
N ASN A 36 2.14 7.35 -5.47
CA ASN A 36 2.71 7.40 -6.81
C ASN A 36 3.61 6.18 -7.07
N TYR A 37 3.70 5.76 -8.34
CA TYR A 37 4.59 4.68 -8.78
C TYR A 37 4.38 3.36 -8.03
N VAL A 38 3.16 3.07 -7.62
CA VAL A 38 2.79 1.79 -6.99
C VAL A 38 2.58 0.73 -8.06
N SER A 39 3.18 -0.44 -7.87
CA SER A 39 3.02 -1.60 -8.74
C SER A 39 2.05 -2.58 -8.09
N ILE A 40 0.90 -2.82 -8.71
CA ILE A 40 -0.14 -3.72 -8.20
C ILE A 40 -0.27 -4.91 -9.16
N ALA A 41 0.05 -6.10 -8.66
CA ALA A 41 -0.12 -7.32 -9.43
C ALA A 41 -1.60 -7.72 -9.56
N PRO A 42 -1.96 -8.64 -10.48
CA PRO A 42 -3.33 -9.15 -10.59
C PRO A 42 -3.83 -9.77 -9.28
N ASP A 43 -5.16 -9.82 -9.12
CA ASP A 43 -5.87 -10.43 -7.98
C ASP A 43 -5.54 -9.82 -6.60
N VAL A 44 -5.01 -8.61 -6.54
CA VAL A 44 -4.84 -7.88 -5.27
C VAL A 44 -6.19 -7.33 -4.82
N HIS A 45 -6.58 -7.60 -3.57
CA HIS A 45 -7.84 -7.16 -3.01
C HIS A 45 -7.63 -6.18 -1.84
N PHE A 46 -8.40 -5.09 -1.86
CA PHE A 46 -8.46 -4.11 -0.78
C PHE A 46 -9.82 -4.22 -0.08
N ILE A 47 -9.83 -4.63 1.19
CA ILE A 47 -11.04 -4.75 2.00
C ILE A 47 -11.13 -3.51 2.90
N LEU A 48 -12.04 -2.59 2.58
CA LEU A 48 -12.12 -1.31 3.27
C LEU A 48 -13.00 -1.37 4.52
N SER A 49 -13.88 -2.38 4.62
CA SER A 49 -14.74 -2.61 5.78
C SER A 49 -15.29 -4.04 5.79
N GLY A 50 -16.41 -4.26 6.46
CA GLY A 50 -17.06 -5.57 6.55
C GLY A 50 -16.65 -6.35 7.79
N ASN A 51 -15.99 -5.70 8.76
CA ASN A 51 -15.69 -6.33 10.04
C ASN A 51 -16.97 -6.34 10.89
N HIS A 52 -17.33 -7.52 11.40
CA HIS A 52 -18.43 -7.64 12.37
C HIS A 52 -17.96 -7.31 13.79
N GLN A 53 -18.91 -7.05 14.68
CA GLN A 53 -18.62 -6.87 16.09
C GLN A 53 -18.08 -8.15 16.69
N THR A 54 -16.91 -8.10 17.33
CA THR A 54 -16.22 -9.27 17.88
C THR A 54 -16.37 -9.40 19.40
N GLU A 55 -16.81 -8.33 20.08
CA GLU A 55 -16.90 -8.26 21.53
C GLU A 55 -18.36 -8.31 22.04
N THR A 56 -19.33 -8.57 21.16
CA THR A 56 -20.74 -8.75 21.47
C THR A 56 -21.08 -10.23 21.63
N LEU A 57 -22.22 -10.53 22.26
CA LEU A 57 -22.68 -11.90 22.45
C LEU A 57 -22.80 -12.68 21.12
N PHE A 58 -23.23 -11.99 20.06
CA PHE A 58 -23.36 -12.58 18.72
C PHE A 58 -22.57 -11.77 17.70
N THR A 59 -21.86 -12.44 16.84
CA THR A 59 -21.17 -11.82 15.69
C THR A 59 -22.11 -11.54 14.52
N TYR A 60 -23.33 -12.09 14.56
CA TYR A 60 -24.33 -11.91 13.49
C TYR A 60 -24.88 -10.48 13.49
N PRO A 61 -25.11 -9.86 12.31
CA PRO A 61 -25.59 -8.50 12.14
C PRO A 61 -27.11 -8.39 12.45
N ILE A 62 -27.49 -8.51 13.73
CA ILE A 62 -28.86 -8.60 14.18
C ILE A 62 -29.66 -7.35 13.84
N GLN A 63 -29.05 -6.16 13.96
CA GLN A 63 -29.76 -4.92 13.68
C GLN A 63 -30.14 -4.82 12.20
N SER A 64 -29.23 -5.17 11.29
CA SER A 64 -29.51 -5.25 9.85
C SER A 64 -30.63 -6.26 9.54
N LEU A 65 -30.65 -7.41 10.23
CA LEU A 65 -31.71 -8.41 10.09
C LEU A 65 -33.08 -7.83 10.51
N LEU A 66 -33.15 -7.19 11.65
CA LEU A 66 -34.42 -6.70 12.22
C LEU A 66 -34.96 -5.46 11.51
N THR A 67 -34.10 -4.65 10.90
CA THR A 67 -34.51 -3.44 10.19
C THR A 67 -34.70 -3.64 8.69
N ASN A 68 -34.48 -4.85 8.17
CA ASN A 68 -34.46 -5.17 6.74
C ASN A 68 -33.56 -4.24 5.92
N GLY A 69 -32.46 -3.77 6.52
CA GLY A 69 -31.55 -2.81 5.89
C GLY A 69 -30.14 -2.88 6.44
N HIS A 70 -29.20 -2.30 5.71
CA HIS A 70 -27.84 -2.18 6.17
C HIS A 70 -27.76 -1.26 7.40
N CYS A 71 -27.14 -1.75 8.48
CA CYS A 71 -26.84 -0.95 9.66
C CYS A 71 -25.33 -0.75 9.81
N PRO A 72 -24.85 0.51 9.83
CA PRO A 72 -23.42 0.79 9.98
C PRO A 72 -22.77 0.23 11.27
N LYS A 73 -23.57 -0.04 12.31
CA LYS A 73 -23.08 -0.65 13.55
C LYS A 73 -22.76 -2.15 13.42
N ASP A 74 -23.37 -2.83 12.45
CA ASP A 74 -23.18 -4.26 12.23
C ASP A 74 -21.96 -4.58 11.34
N SER A 75 -21.48 -3.57 10.61
CA SER A 75 -20.32 -3.71 9.72
C SER A 75 -19.43 -2.49 9.90
N VAL A 76 -18.22 -2.69 10.38
CA VAL A 76 -17.30 -1.60 10.73
C VAL A 76 -16.03 -1.65 9.89
N SER A 77 -15.43 -0.48 9.71
CA SER A 77 -14.07 -0.33 9.16
C SER A 77 -13.11 -0.01 10.31
N LYS A 78 -11.86 -0.49 10.17
CA LYS A 78 -10.77 -0.10 11.08
C LYS A 78 -10.08 1.20 10.65
N GLY A 79 -10.55 1.83 9.58
CA GLY A 79 -10.01 3.06 9.03
C GLY A 79 -9.58 2.93 7.58
N ALA A 80 -8.98 3.99 7.06
CA ALA A 80 -8.47 4.04 5.70
C ALA A 80 -7.41 2.98 5.42
N VAL A 81 -7.33 2.55 4.16
CA VAL A 81 -6.17 1.83 3.64
C VAL A 81 -5.29 2.85 2.93
N ILE A 82 -4.03 2.95 3.36
CA ILE A 82 -3.06 3.90 2.81
C ILE A 82 -1.88 3.11 2.25
N ILE A 83 -1.65 3.26 0.95
CA ILE A 83 -0.48 2.73 0.26
C ILE A 83 0.41 3.92 -0.09
N GLU A 84 1.61 3.99 0.47
CA GLU A 84 2.55 5.06 0.18
C GLU A 84 3.22 4.87 -1.20
N ASP A 85 4.09 5.82 -1.57
CA ASP A 85 4.77 5.83 -2.87
C ASP A 85 5.68 4.59 -3.06
N GLU A 86 5.82 4.14 -4.31
CA GLU A 86 6.82 3.14 -4.75
C GLU A 86 6.64 1.75 -4.11
N VAL A 87 5.44 1.44 -3.61
CA VAL A 87 5.10 0.11 -3.05
C VAL A 87 4.91 -0.90 -4.18
N TRP A 88 5.37 -2.12 -3.94
CA TRP A 88 5.05 -3.26 -4.80
C TRP A 88 4.17 -4.26 -4.06
N ILE A 89 2.98 -4.52 -4.61
CA ILE A 89 2.01 -5.49 -4.07
C ILE A 89 1.98 -6.71 -4.99
N GLY A 90 2.40 -7.84 -4.46
CA GLY A 90 2.46 -9.12 -5.18
C GLY A 90 1.09 -9.75 -5.42
N TYR A 91 1.05 -10.66 -6.38
CA TYR A 91 -0.14 -11.37 -6.85
C TYR A 91 -1.00 -11.93 -5.71
N GLY A 92 -2.31 -11.72 -5.78
CA GLY A 92 -3.27 -12.31 -4.84
C GLY A 92 -3.15 -11.83 -3.40
N ALA A 93 -2.46 -10.73 -3.13
CA ALA A 93 -2.38 -10.17 -1.79
C ALA A 93 -3.72 -9.58 -1.34
N LEU A 94 -4.02 -9.69 -0.04
CA LEU A 94 -5.21 -9.18 0.60
C LEU A 94 -4.84 -8.09 1.61
N ILE A 95 -5.32 -6.87 1.41
CA ILE A 95 -5.04 -5.73 2.28
C ILE A 95 -6.30 -5.38 3.07
N LEU A 96 -6.22 -5.44 4.39
CA LEU A 96 -7.36 -5.18 5.27
C LEU A 96 -7.48 -3.69 5.65
N SER A 97 -8.67 -3.30 6.10
CA SER A 97 -8.98 -1.93 6.55
C SER A 97 -8.07 -1.45 7.69
N GLY A 98 -7.77 -0.16 7.70
CA GLY A 98 -6.96 0.50 8.71
C GLY A 98 -5.45 0.22 8.59
N VAL A 99 -4.98 -0.27 7.45
CA VAL A 99 -3.56 -0.60 7.21
C VAL A 99 -2.87 0.50 6.43
N THR A 100 -1.70 0.92 6.90
CA THR A 100 -0.74 1.75 6.16
C THR A 100 0.42 0.88 5.65
N ILE A 101 0.68 0.92 4.35
CA ILE A 101 1.82 0.26 3.72
C ILE A 101 2.85 1.32 3.36
N GLY A 102 3.97 1.29 4.08
CA GLY A 102 5.02 2.31 4.00
C GLY A 102 5.78 2.30 2.68
N LYS A 103 6.32 3.45 2.33
CA LYS A 103 7.04 3.74 1.09
C LYS A 103 8.05 2.66 0.71
N GLY A 104 8.04 2.29 -0.56
CA GLY A 104 9.01 1.36 -1.13
C GLY A 104 9.00 -0.04 -0.51
N SER A 105 7.98 -0.41 0.26
CA SER A 105 7.82 -1.77 0.80
C SER A 105 7.35 -2.75 -0.27
N ILE A 106 7.47 -4.02 0.03
CA ILE A 106 7.04 -5.12 -0.83
C ILE A 106 6.10 -6.04 -0.05
N ILE A 107 4.93 -6.28 -0.60
CA ILE A 107 3.99 -7.29 -0.13
C ILE A 107 4.17 -8.53 -1.00
N ALA A 108 4.59 -9.63 -0.41
CA ALA A 108 4.77 -10.89 -1.13
C ALA A 108 3.43 -11.46 -1.62
N ALA A 109 3.48 -12.22 -2.70
CA ALA A 109 2.29 -12.83 -3.29
C ALA A 109 1.50 -13.67 -2.28
N GLY A 110 0.15 -13.64 -2.34
CA GLY A 110 -0.74 -14.39 -1.46
C GLY A 110 -0.74 -13.95 0.01
N SER A 111 -0.16 -12.81 0.34
CA SER A 111 -0.07 -12.32 1.72
C SER A 111 -1.39 -11.69 2.20
N VAL A 112 -1.70 -11.87 3.49
CA VAL A 112 -2.82 -11.19 4.15
C VAL A 112 -2.28 -10.14 5.10
N VAL A 113 -2.37 -8.86 4.69
CA VAL A 113 -1.84 -7.73 5.44
C VAL A 113 -2.88 -7.23 6.42
N THR A 114 -2.63 -7.43 7.71
CA THR A 114 -3.56 -7.14 8.81
C THR A 114 -3.10 -5.99 9.71
N ARG A 115 -1.88 -5.47 9.49
CA ARG A 115 -1.23 -4.41 10.28
C ARG A 115 -0.34 -3.57 9.37
N ASP A 116 0.05 -2.41 9.85
CA ASP A 116 0.96 -1.51 9.15
C ASP A 116 2.27 -2.18 8.76
N VAL A 117 2.74 -1.82 7.59
CA VAL A 117 4.01 -2.29 7.02
C VAL A 117 5.01 -1.14 7.03
N PRO A 118 6.15 -1.29 7.71
CA PRO A 118 7.17 -0.23 7.72
C PRO A 118 7.73 0.06 6.32
N PRO A 119 8.18 1.30 6.06
CA PRO A 119 8.86 1.63 4.81
C PRO A 119 10.03 0.69 4.52
N TYR A 120 10.21 0.35 3.25
CA TYR A 120 11.26 -0.55 2.74
C TYR A 120 11.23 -1.98 3.29
N ALA A 121 10.22 -2.38 4.06
CA ALA A 121 10.08 -3.76 4.51
C ALA A 121 9.57 -4.67 3.39
N ILE A 122 9.99 -5.93 3.41
CA ILE A 122 9.39 -7.04 2.67
C ILE A 122 8.59 -7.86 3.67
N VAL A 123 7.29 -7.96 3.44
CA VAL A 123 6.39 -8.75 4.29
C VAL A 123 5.74 -9.88 3.50
N GLY A 124 5.39 -10.97 4.19
CA GLY A 124 4.72 -12.11 3.56
C GLY A 124 4.03 -13.03 4.54
N GLY A 125 3.12 -13.84 4.01
CA GLY A 125 2.37 -14.85 4.76
C GLY A 125 0.96 -14.43 5.19
N ASN A 126 0.29 -15.30 5.94
CA ASN A 126 -1.05 -15.09 6.49
C ASN A 126 -1.05 -15.42 8.00
N PRO A 127 -1.15 -14.44 8.91
CA PRO A 127 -1.02 -13.01 8.63
C PRO A 127 0.41 -12.63 8.18
N ALA A 128 0.52 -11.56 7.39
CA ALA A 128 1.82 -11.09 6.89
C ALA A 128 2.74 -10.64 8.04
N LYS A 129 4.00 -11.04 7.94
CA LYS A 129 5.07 -10.69 8.89
C LYS A 129 6.27 -10.15 8.11
N ILE A 130 7.08 -9.34 8.76
CA ILE A 130 8.34 -8.83 8.18
C ILE A 130 9.27 -10.03 7.94
N ILE A 131 9.68 -10.20 6.69
CA ILE A 131 10.69 -11.19 6.27
C ILE A 131 12.08 -10.56 6.42
N ARG A 132 12.25 -9.36 5.86
CA ARG A 132 13.46 -8.53 5.92
C ARG A 132 13.19 -7.12 5.41
N TYR A 133 14.14 -6.25 5.52
CA TYR A 133 14.16 -4.98 4.80
C TYR A 133 14.85 -5.14 3.43
N ARG A 134 14.47 -4.31 2.45
CA ARG A 134 15.03 -4.33 1.09
C ARG A 134 16.48 -3.89 1.07
N LEU A 135 16.79 -2.89 1.88
CA LEU A 135 18.07 -2.21 1.95
C LEU A 135 18.61 -2.25 3.39
N PRO A 136 19.92 -2.12 3.60
CA PRO A 136 20.50 -1.90 4.93
C PRO A 136 19.90 -0.65 5.59
N ARG A 137 19.82 -0.66 6.92
CA ARG A 137 19.21 0.43 7.69
C ARG A 137 19.86 1.79 7.41
N GLU A 138 21.17 1.80 7.34
CA GLU A 138 21.96 3.03 7.09
C GLU A 138 21.69 3.58 5.67
N VAL A 139 21.44 2.72 4.71
CA VAL A 139 21.05 3.11 3.34
C VAL A 139 19.62 3.66 3.33
N ILE A 140 18.68 3.02 4.05
CA ILE A 140 17.30 3.49 4.17
C ILE A 140 17.25 4.92 4.71
N GLU A 141 18.02 5.21 5.76
CA GLU A 141 18.08 6.56 6.36
C GLU A 141 18.53 7.64 5.37
N LEU A 142 19.38 7.29 4.40
CA LEU A 142 19.83 8.22 3.37
C LEU A 142 18.81 8.41 2.23
N VAL A 143 18.10 7.34 1.84
CA VAL A 143 17.22 7.38 0.66
C VAL A 143 15.75 7.63 0.97
N LYS A 144 15.34 7.60 2.24
CA LYS A 144 13.92 7.70 2.65
C LYS A 144 13.20 8.94 2.14
N ASP A 145 13.92 10.06 1.99
CA ASP A 145 13.38 11.34 1.52
C ASP A 145 13.61 11.58 0.01
N THR A 146 14.08 10.56 -0.72
CA THR A 146 14.23 10.59 -2.17
C THR A 146 13.03 9.93 -2.82
N TYR A 147 12.21 10.68 -3.55
CA TYR A 147 11.00 10.18 -4.19
C TYR A 147 11.14 10.16 -5.71
N LEU A 148 10.72 9.06 -6.34
CA LEU A 148 10.76 8.90 -7.79
C LEU A 148 9.94 9.98 -8.50
N LYS A 149 8.82 10.42 -7.92
CA LYS A 149 7.97 11.49 -8.44
C LYS A 149 8.65 12.85 -8.58
N ASP A 150 9.72 13.08 -7.82
CA ASP A 150 10.48 14.35 -7.79
C ASP A 150 11.67 14.35 -8.77
N ILE A 151 11.88 13.26 -9.50
CA ILE A 151 12.97 13.08 -10.46
C ILE A 151 12.42 13.21 -11.87
N SER A 152 13.00 14.09 -12.69
CA SER A 152 12.56 14.24 -14.08
C SER A 152 12.89 13.00 -14.92
N HIS A 153 12.07 12.74 -15.95
CA HIS A 153 12.30 11.63 -16.87
C HIS A 153 13.66 11.70 -17.57
N ASP A 154 14.19 12.89 -17.83
CA ASP A 154 15.51 13.04 -18.48
C ASP A 154 16.63 12.61 -17.55
N ILE A 155 16.56 12.96 -16.25
CA ILE A 155 17.48 12.45 -15.23
C ILE A 155 17.40 10.93 -15.13
N LEU A 156 16.19 10.36 -15.11
CA LEU A 156 15.99 8.91 -15.06
C LEU A 156 16.61 8.22 -16.29
N LYS A 157 16.36 8.74 -17.51
CA LYS A 157 16.91 8.20 -18.75
C LYS A 157 18.44 8.25 -18.77
N LYS A 158 19.01 9.41 -18.40
CA LYS A 158 20.47 9.63 -18.37
C LYS A 158 21.19 8.68 -17.41
N ASN A 159 20.55 8.33 -16.30
CA ASN A 159 21.16 7.58 -15.20
C ASN A 159 20.57 6.16 -15.03
N LEU A 160 19.87 5.65 -16.04
CA LEU A 160 19.12 4.39 -15.94
C LEU A 160 19.98 3.23 -15.41
N LYS A 161 21.22 3.09 -15.89
CA LYS A 161 22.12 2.01 -15.48
C LYS A 161 22.45 2.11 -13.98
N GLN A 162 22.75 3.31 -13.49
CA GLN A 162 23.10 3.56 -12.10
C GLN A 162 21.90 3.33 -11.17
N LEU A 163 20.68 3.70 -11.61
CA LEU A 163 19.44 3.49 -10.85
C LEU A 163 19.11 2.00 -10.63
N TYR A 164 19.60 1.11 -11.49
CA TYR A 164 19.45 -0.35 -11.35
C TYR A 164 20.61 -1.02 -10.61
N THR A 165 21.61 -0.25 -10.17
CA THR A 165 22.70 -0.81 -9.37
C THR A 165 22.23 -1.09 -7.96
N PRO A 166 22.44 -2.31 -7.40
CA PRO A 166 22.09 -2.60 -6.03
C PRO A 166 22.80 -1.68 -5.03
N LEU A 167 22.10 -1.27 -3.98
CA LEU A 167 22.63 -0.42 -2.92
C LEU A 167 22.89 -1.26 -1.66
N HIS A 168 24.14 -1.45 -1.32
CA HIS A 168 24.56 -2.22 -0.15
C HIS A 168 25.24 -1.36 0.93
N THR A 169 25.74 -0.19 0.56
CA THR A 169 26.51 0.68 1.44
C THR A 169 26.00 2.13 1.41
N PRO A 170 26.23 2.89 2.49
CA PRO A 170 25.94 4.32 2.52
C PRO A 170 26.67 5.12 1.43
N ALA A 171 27.88 4.72 1.05
CA ALA A 171 28.68 5.39 0.01
C ALA A 171 27.99 5.29 -1.37
N GLU A 172 27.51 4.09 -1.74
CA GLU A 172 26.76 3.87 -2.98
C GLU A 172 25.47 4.69 -3.01
N ALA A 173 24.73 4.73 -1.89
CA ALA A 173 23.52 5.53 -1.77
C ALA A 173 23.81 7.04 -1.91
N SER A 174 24.85 7.55 -1.26
CA SER A 174 25.24 8.96 -1.34
C SER A 174 25.63 9.35 -2.76
N GLN A 175 26.43 8.53 -3.45
CA GLN A 175 26.81 8.77 -4.85
C GLN A 175 25.59 8.84 -5.77
N LEU A 176 24.62 7.90 -5.60
CA LEU A 176 23.40 7.90 -6.40
C LEU A 176 22.54 9.13 -6.14
N ILE A 177 22.39 9.55 -4.88
CA ILE A 177 21.64 10.76 -4.50
C ILE A 177 22.28 12.02 -5.11
N GLU A 178 23.60 12.16 -5.05
CA GLU A 178 24.32 13.28 -5.67
C GLU A 178 24.11 13.32 -7.19
N LEU A 179 24.20 12.16 -7.85
CA LEU A 179 23.99 12.06 -9.28
C LEU A 179 22.57 12.50 -9.68
N ILE A 180 21.54 12.15 -8.89
CA ILE A 180 20.17 12.58 -9.09
C ILE A 180 20.02 14.10 -8.85
N LYS A 181 20.67 14.66 -7.84
CA LYS A 181 20.62 16.08 -7.51
C LYS A 181 21.31 16.96 -8.55
N ASN A 182 22.50 16.56 -8.99
CA ASN A 182 23.29 17.30 -10.00
C ASN A 182 22.66 17.27 -11.40
N GLY A 183 21.74 16.37 -11.65
CA GLY A 183 20.95 16.36 -12.88
C GLY A 183 19.78 17.34 -12.89
N LYS A 184 19.54 18.08 -11.79
CA LYS A 184 18.47 19.09 -11.69
C LYS A 184 18.92 20.50 -12.10
N GLU A 185 20.21 20.70 -12.39
CA GLU A 185 20.77 21.91 -13.01
C GLU A 185 20.77 21.78 -14.55
#